data_e4257ed619a99a75084b3cf7976d61fd
#
_entry.id   e4257ed619a99a75084b3cf7976d61fd
#
_cell.length_a   1.000
_cell.length_b   1.000
_cell.length_c   1.000
_cell.angle_alpha   90.00
_cell.angle_beta   90.00
_cell.angle_gamma   90.00
#
_symmetry.space_group_name_H-M   'P 1'
#
loop_
_entity.id
_entity.type
_entity.pdbx_description
1 polymer ?
#
loop_
_entity_poly.entity_id
_entity_poly.type
_entity_poly.pdbx_seq_one_letter_code
_entity_poly.pdbx_strand_id
1 'polypeptide(L)'
;MLCFGNAGGHAPAGVQRRALGPRQATDRKGGAGMLVRNWMSREIATVEEDDSMQDAMKLMKHKNIRMLPVLKAGRLVGVLTDRDLKRASASDATTLDVHELLYLISKIKVKGIMSKNPITVPPDLTIEETAEVLMNNKISGAPVVDEKGQVVGVITQTDIFRVLISLTGVGRRGIQIAFQIADRPGSIKELADIIRKYGGRMVSILSSYDNVPEGQRRVYIRMHGVERARLEEMKAELRAAAKLLYLVDHRENRREIY
;
A
#
# COMPACT_ATOMS: atom_id res chain seq x y z
N MET A 1 -2.14 -28.90 53.32
CA MET A 1 -1.20 -27.78 53.28
C MET A 1 -0.49 -27.87 51.93
N LEU A 2 -1.09 -27.26 50.90
CA LEU A 2 -0.62 -27.31 49.51
C LEU A 2 -0.56 -25.86 48.98
N CYS A 3 0.67 -25.39 48.75
CA CYS A 3 0.96 -24.09 48.21
C CYS A 3 0.65 -24.04 46.70
N PHE A 4 -0.21 -23.16 46.27
CA PHE A 4 -0.39 -22.81 44.85
C PHE A 4 0.63 -21.77 44.43
N GLY A 5 1.48 -22.17 43.51
CA GLY A 5 2.46 -21.30 42.89
C GLY A 5 1.82 -20.34 41.89
N ASN A 6 2.25 -19.11 41.98
CA ASN A 6 1.84 -17.94 41.17
C ASN A 6 2.47 -18.06 39.77
N ALA A 7 1.69 -18.29 38.72
CA ALA A 7 2.15 -18.27 37.34
C ALA A 7 2.10 -16.84 36.81
N GLY A 8 3.26 -16.20 36.80
CA GLY A 8 3.46 -14.88 36.17
C GLY A 8 3.27 -14.96 34.65
N GLY A 9 2.23 -14.31 34.13
CA GLY A 9 2.01 -14.13 32.71
C GLY A 9 3.06 -13.20 32.11
N HIS A 10 3.91 -13.73 31.24
CA HIS A 10 4.81 -12.94 30.40
C HIS A 10 3.96 -12.21 29.34
N ALA A 11 3.99 -10.88 29.39
CA ALA A 11 3.53 -10.04 28.28
C ALA A 11 4.46 -10.24 27.08
N PRO A 12 3.94 -10.31 25.83
CA PRO A 12 4.79 -10.46 24.66
C PRO A 12 5.64 -9.18 24.46
N ALA A 13 6.94 -9.41 24.23
CA ALA A 13 7.96 -8.41 24.01
C ALA A 13 7.53 -7.42 22.93
N GLY A 14 7.71 -6.14 23.22
CA GLY A 14 7.36 -5.02 22.37
C GLY A 14 7.99 -5.12 20.99
N VAL A 15 7.16 -5.04 19.97
CA VAL A 15 7.58 -4.82 18.57
C VAL A 15 8.34 -3.50 18.53
N GLN A 16 9.66 -3.56 18.46
CA GLN A 16 10.51 -2.39 18.23
C GLN A 16 10.12 -1.77 16.89
N ARG A 17 9.40 -0.67 16.93
CA ARG A 17 9.13 0.16 15.76
C ARG A 17 10.45 0.80 15.32
N ARG A 18 11.10 0.24 14.32
CA ARG A 18 12.09 0.99 13.55
C ARG A 18 11.39 2.25 13.03
N ALA A 19 11.76 3.39 13.59
CA ALA A 19 11.41 4.68 13.02
C ALA A 19 11.94 4.68 11.58
N LEU A 20 11.03 4.70 10.61
CA LEU A 20 11.38 5.01 9.22
C LEU A 20 11.88 6.45 9.24
N GLY A 21 13.21 6.61 9.19
CA GLY A 21 13.84 7.90 8.96
C GLY A 21 13.25 8.56 7.73
N PRO A 22 13.34 9.90 7.61
CA PRO A 22 12.81 10.61 6.47
C PRO A 22 13.56 10.14 5.23
N ARG A 23 12.97 9.16 4.49
CA ARG A 23 13.35 8.96 3.10
C ARG A 23 13.04 10.27 2.41
N GLN A 24 14.05 10.86 1.79
CA GLN A 24 13.89 12.04 0.94
C GLN A 24 12.69 11.79 0.04
N ALA A 25 11.62 12.54 0.31
CA ALA A 25 10.48 12.65 -0.58
C ALA A 25 11.02 13.35 -1.82
N THR A 26 11.49 12.57 -2.79
CA THR A 26 11.58 13.08 -4.16
C THR A 26 10.20 13.62 -4.47
N ASP A 27 10.17 14.85 -4.89
CA ASP A 27 9.04 15.79 -5.09
C ASP A 27 7.97 15.19 -6.01
N ARG A 28 7.28 14.13 -5.53
CA ARG A 28 6.09 13.57 -6.16
C ARG A 28 4.91 14.27 -5.52
N LYS A 29 4.61 15.47 -6.03
CA LYS A 29 3.32 16.09 -5.81
C LYS A 29 2.28 15.09 -6.30
N GLY A 30 1.64 14.38 -5.39
CA GLY A 30 0.49 13.55 -5.69
C GLY A 30 -0.51 14.43 -6.41
N GLY A 31 -0.79 14.12 -7.68
CA GLY A 31 -1.74 14.88 -8.48
C GLY A 31 -3.13 14.81 -7.84
N ALA A 32 -3.96 15.81 -8.06
CA ALA A 32 -5.34 15.78 -7.62
C ALA A 32 -6.08 14.68 -8.39
N GLY A 33 -6.41 13.57 -7.71
CA GLY A 33 -7.23 12.50 -8.28
C GLY A 33 -6.67 11.08 -8.07
N MET A 34 -7.52 10.10 -8.33
CA MET A 34 -7.29 8.67 -8.11
C MET A 34 -6.84 7.94 -9.38
N LEU A 35 -6.25 8.63 -10.35
CA LEU A 35 -5.77 8.03 -11.59
C LEU A 35 -4.30 7.61 -11.50
N VAL A 36 -3.94 6.55 -12.20
CA VAL A 36 -2.58 6.00 -12.28
C VAL A 36 -1.54 7.08 -12.58
N ARG A 37 -1.80 7.98 -13.56
CA ARG A 37 -0.89 9.08 -13.94
C ARG A 37 -0.49 10.00 -12.79
N ASN A 38 -1.30 10.06 -11.72
CA ASN A 38 -1.04 10.92 -10.57
C ASN A 38 -0.14 10.25 -9.52
N TRP A 39 -0.01 8.93 -9.56
CA TRP A 39 0.67 8.14 -8.53
C TRP A 39 1.81 7.27 -9.07
N MET A 40 1.84 7.00 -10.38
CA MET A 40 2.90 6.23 -11.03
C MET A 40 4.27 6.89 -10.89
N SER A 41 5.32 6.10 -10.93
CA SER A 41 6.68 6.60 -11.13
C SER A 41 6.87 6.99 -12.58
N ARG A 42 7.30 8.23 -12.84
CA ARG A 42 7.64 8.74 -14.17
C ARG A 42 9.13 8.59 -14.49
N GLU A 43 9.98 8.45 -13.46
CA GLU A 43 11.38 8.06 -13.66
C GLU A 43 11.43 6.57 -13.95
N ILE A 44 11.42 6.22 -15.22
CA ILE A 44 11.39 4.84 -15.67
C ILE A 44 12.83 4.41 -15.93
N ALA A 45 13.29 3.38 -15.21
CA ALA A 45 14.48 2.64 -15.58
C ALA A 45 14.02 1.45 -16.44
N THR A 46 14.63 1.27 -17.60
CA THR A 46 14.36 0.18 -18.54
C THR A 46 15.65 -0.57 -18.85
N VAL A 47 15.53 -1.75 -19.41
CA VAL A 47 16.63 -2.54 -19.97
C VAL A 47 16.21 -3.02 -21.37
N GLU A 48 17.22 -3.26 -22.23
CA GLU A 48 16.98 -3.90 -23.52
C GLU A 48 16.94 -5.42 -23.35
N GLU A 49 16.23 -6.12 -24.24
CA GLU A 49 16.09 -7.58 -24.18
C GLU A 49 17.44 -8.32 -24.27
N ASP A 50 18.44 -7.70 -24.89
CA ASP A 50 19.78 -8.24 -25.07
C ASP A 50 20.78 -7.81 -23.98
N ASP A 51 20.37 -7.01 -23.00
CA ASP A 51 21.19 -6.67 -21.83
C ASP A 51 21.49 -7.91 -20.99
N SER A 52 22.58 -7.84 -20.19
CA SER A 52 22.93 -8.92 -19.28
C SER A 52 22.06 -8.90 -18.01
N MET A 53 21.84 -10.08 -17.45
CA MET A 53 21.23 -10.21 -16.12
C MET A 53 22.01 -9.40 -15.06
N GLN A 54 23.34 -9.37 -15.17
CA GLN A 54 24.20 -8.64 -14.24
C GLN A 54 23.94 -7.13 -14.26
N ASP A 55 23.77 -6.54 -15.46
CA ASP A 55 23.51 -5.10 -15.60
C ASP A 55 22.12 -4.75 -15.09
N ALA A 56 21.12 -5.60 -15.36
CA ALA A 56 19.78 -5.46 -14.79
C ALA A 56 19.80 -5.50 -13.24
N MET A 57 20.56 -6.43 -12.65
CA MET A 57 20.74 -6.50 -11.19
C MET A 57 21.40 -5.25 -10.62
N LYS A 58 22.47 -4.74 -11.26
CA LYS A 58 23.13 -3.49 -10.85
C LYS A 58 22.16 -2.31 -10.91
N LEU A 59 21.40 -2.19 -11.99
CA LEU A 59 20.42 -1.13 -12.18
C LEU A 59 19.33 -1.17 -11.11
N MET A 60 18.73 -2.36 -10.85
CA MET A 60 17.72 -2.53 -9.79
C MET A 60 18.27 -2.13 -8.41
N LYS A 61 19.49 -2.55 -8.09
CA LYS A 61 20.15 -2.23 -6.81
C LYS A 61 20.43 -0.73 -6.70
N HIS A 62 21.01 -0.13 -7.72
CA HIS A 62 21.36 1.30 -7.74
C HIS A 62 20.13 2.20 -7.61
N LYS A 63 19.08 1.90 -8.36
CA LYS A 63 17.81 2.65 -8.34
C LYS A 63 16.88 2.24 -7.18
N ASN A 64 17.21 1.20 -6.42
CA ASN A 64 16.38 0.62 -5.36
C ASN A 64 14.96 0.27 -5.85
N ILE A 65 14.87 -0.36 -6.99
CA ILE A 65 13.63 -0.82 -7.64
C ILE A 65 13.63 -2.33 -7.81
N ARG A 66 12.45 -2.91 -7.98
CA ARG A 66 12.25 -4.37 -8.06
C ARG A 66 11.63 -4.84 -9.37
N MET A 67 11.44 -3.93 -10.31
CA MET A 67 10.85 -4.22 -11.61
C MET A 67 11.46 -3.28 -12.65
N LEU A 68 11.78 -3.83 -13.82
CA LEU A 68 12.27 -3.14 -15.00
C LEU A 68 11.38 -3.52 -16.19
N PRO A 69 10.75 -2.57 -16.88
CA PRO A 69 10.24 -2.80 -18.22
C PRO A 69 11.38 -3.18 -19.16
N VAL A 70 11.17 -4.21 -19.98
CA VAL A 70 12.14 -4.68 -20.97
C VAL A 70 11.72 -4.20 -22.34
N LEU A 71 12.62 -3.55 -23.03
CA LEU A 71 12.36 -2.98 -24.34
C LEU A 71 13.09 -3.78 -25.43
N LYS A 72 12.55 -3.69 -26.62
CA LYS A 72 13.20 -4.08 -27.88
C LYS A 72 12.94 -2.98 -28.89
N ALA A 73 13.98 -2.29 -29.34
CA ALA A 73 13.88 -1.16 -30.24
C ALA A 73 12.80 -0.14 -29.80
N GLY A 74 12.80 0.20 -28.50
CA GLY A 74 11.88 1.17 -27.89
C GLY A 74 10.45 0.64 -27.62
N ARG A 75 10.14 -0.61 -27.95
CA ARG A 75 8.82 -1.24 -27.68
C ARG A 75 8.89 -2.13 -26.46
N LEU A 76 7.87 -2.10 -25.62
CA LEU A 76 7.74 -2.98 -24.47
C LEU A 76 7.53 -4.43 -24.92
N VAL A 77 8.44 -5.33 -24.55
CA VAL A 77 8.40 -6.75 -24.89
C VAL A 77 8.33 -7.67 -23.66
N GLY A 78 8.66 -7.14 -22.49
CA GLY A 78 8.66 -7.92 -21.26
C GLY A 78 8.76 -7.07 -20.00
N VAL A 79 8.75 -7.76 -18.88
CA VAL A 79 9.08 -7.20 -17.55
C VAL A 79 10.04 -8.15 -16.87
N LEU A 80 11.05 -7.59 -16.24
CA LEU A 80 12.01 -8.30 -15.40
C LEU A 80 11.82 -7.87 -13.95
N THR A 81 11.69 -8.84 -13.05
CA THR A 81 11.50 -8.58 -11.60
C THR A 81 12.65 -9.17 -10.78
N ASP A 82 12.79 -8.71 -9.52
CA ASP A 82 13.74 -9.28 -8.56
C ASP A 82 13.49 -10.78 -8.29
N ARG A 83 12.25 -11.25 -8.49
CA ARG A 83 11.89 -12.67 -8.40
C ARG A 83 12.45 -13.47 -9.56
N ASP A 84 12.40 -12.92 -10.77
CA ASP A 84 12.95 -13.57 -11.98
C ASP A 84 14.47 -13.69 -11.86
N LEU A 85 15.15 -12.65 -11.38
CA LEU A 85 16.58 -12.65 -11.13
C LEU A 85 16.98 -13.72 -10.08
N LYS A 86 16.24 -13.79 -8.96
CA LYS A 86 16.49 -14.80 -7.92
C LYS A 86 16.28 -16.22 -8.44
N ARG A 87 15.23 -16.45 -9.23
CA ARG A 87 14.96 -17.77 -9.82
C ARG A 87 16.07 -18.20 -10.77
N ALA A 88 16.53 -17.29 -11.64
CA ALA A 88 17.64 -17.56 -12.55
C ALA A 88 18.94 -17.82 -11.83
N SER A 89 19.24 -17.08 -10.73
CA SER A 89 20.43 -17.31 -9.90
C SER A 89 20.40 -18.62 -9.13
N ALA A 90 19.24 -19.10 -8.71
CA ALA A 90 19.09 -20.31 -7.92
C ALA A 90 19.25 -21.60 -8.75
N SER A 91 18.96 -21.56 -10.06
CA SER A 91 19.09 -22.73 -10.92
C SER A 91 20.53 -23.16 -11.17
N ASP A 92 21.52 -22.25 -11.02
CA ASP A 92 22.91 -22.52 -11.38
C ASP A 92 23.87 -22.57 -10.16
N ALA A 93 23.36 -22.42 -8.93
CA ALA A 93 24.17 -22.07 -7.75
C ALA A 93 24.71 -23.26 -6.91
N THR A 94 24.60 -24.52 -7.35
CA THR A 94 24.79 -25.64 -6.43
C THR A 94 26.24 -26.07 -6.16
N THR A 95 27.25 -25.64 -6.95
CA THR A 95 28.65 -26.07 -6.77
C THR A 95 29.73 -25.10 -7.31
N LEU A 96 29.35 -23.90 -7.76
CA LEU A 96 30.27 -22.99 -8.46
C LEU A 96 30.99 -22.04 -7.51
N ASP A 97 32.24 -21.72 -7.83
CA ASP A 97 32.96 -20.60 -7.21
C ASP A 97 32.29 -19.26 -7.57
N VAL A 98 32.45 -18.26 -6.68
CA VAL A 98 31.85 -16.92 -6.84
C VAL A 98 32.21 -16.27 -8.19
N HIS A 99 33.43 -16.46 -8.67
CA HIS A 99 33.87 -15.92 -9.96
C HIS A 99 33.20 -16.60 -11.15
N GLU A 100 33.03 -17.92 -11.10
CA GLU A 100 32.32 -18.69 -12.12
C GLU A 100 30.85 -18.30 -12.16
N LEU A 101 30.21 -18.15 -10.99
CA LEU A 101 28.82 -17.69 -10.89
C LEU A 101 28.64 -16.30 -11.51
N LEU A 102 29.51 -15.35 -11.19
CA LEU A 102 29.47 -13.99 -11.76
C LEU A 102 29.69 -13.99 -13.27
N TYR A 103 30.57 -14.85 -13.78
CA TYR A 103 30.77 -15.02 -15.22
C TYR A 103 29.50 -15.56 -15.90
N LEU A 104 28.87 -16.60 -15.36
CA LEU A 104 27.64 -17.16 -15.90
C LEU A 104 26.49 -16.14 -15.89
N ILE A 105 26.28 -15.43 -14.77
CA ILE A 105 25.27 -14.37 -14.65
C ILE A 105 25.49 -13.28 -15.71
N SER A 106 26.74 -12.97 -16.07
CA SER A 106 27.04 -11.99 -17.11
C SER A 106 26.66 -12.45 -18.52
N LYS A 107 26.58 -13.75 -18.75
CA LYS A 107 26.18 -14.36 -20.05
C LYS A 107 24.69 -14.52 -20.19
N ILE A 108 23.94 -14.59 -19.09
CA ILE A 108 22.48 -14.70 -19.13
C ILE A 108 21.89 -13.39 -19.66
N LYS A 109 21.11 -13.46 -20.73
CA LYS A 109 20.41 -12.33 -21.33
C LYS A 109 19.05 -12.12 -20.71
N VAL A 110 18.61 -10.86 -20.58
CA VAL A 110 17.31 -10.47 -20.03
C VAL A 110 16.17 -11.20 -20.74
N LYS A 111 16.20 -11.32 -22.07
CA LYS A 111 15.20 -12.04 -22.87
C LYS A 111 14.98 -13.51 -22.48
N GLY A 112 16.00 -14.13 -21.86
CA GLY A 112 15.93 -15.53 -21.41
C GLY A 112 15.23 -15.71 -20.06
N ILE A 113 15.12 -14.66 -19.27
CA ILE A 113 14.61 -14.72 -17.90
C ILE A 113 13.41 -13.81 -17.64
N MET A 114 13.11 -12.85 -18.53
CA MET A 114 11.98 -11.93 -18.40
C MET A 114 10.63 -12.64 -18.55
N SER A 115 9.61 -12.08 -17.95
CA SER A 115 8.22 -12.39 -18.26
C SER A 115 7.81 -11.69 -19.56
N LYS A 116 7.49 -12.46 -20.61
CA LYS A 116 7.05 -11.93 -21.91
C LYS A 116 5.58 -11.52 -21.85
N ASN A 117 5.16 -10.65 -22.80
CA ASN A 117 3.78 -10.13 -22.91
C ASN A 117 3.26 -9.62 -21.57
N PRO A 118 3.91 -8.58 -21.01
CA PRO A 118 3.60 -8.10 -19.67
C PRO A 118 2.19 -7.49 -19.63
N ILE A 119 1.53 -7.66 -18.48
CA ILE A 119 0.30 -6.95 -18.19
C ILE A 119 0.65 -5.48 -17.99
N THR A 120 -0.07 -4.61 -18.69
CA THR A 120 0.09 -3.15 -18.63
C THR A 120 -1.19 -2.49 -18.18
N VAL A 121 -1.10 -1.24 -17.73
CA VAL A 121 -2.26 -0.42 -17.39
C VAL A 121 -2.16 0.93 -18.09
N PRO A 122 -3.27 1.53 -18.53
CA PRO A 122 -3.28 2.88 -19.07
C PRO A 122 -3.14 3.93 -17.97
N PRO A 123 -2.67 5.16 -18.29
CA PRO A 123 -2.43 6.21 -17.31
C PRO A 123 -3.71 6.82 -16.71
N ASP A 124 -4.85 6.62 -17.33
CA ASP A 124 -6.17 7.11 -16.92
C ASP A 124 -7.01 6.08 -16.15
N LEU A 125 -6.50 4.85 -15.98
CA LEU A 125 -7.13 3.88 -15.09
C LEU A 125 -7.14 4.40 -13.66
N THR A 126 -8.17 4.05 -12.89
CA THR A 126 -8.20 4.40 -11.47
C THR A 126 -7.24 3.50 -10.66
N ILE A 127 -6.89 3.97 -9.47
CA ILE A 127 -6.01 3.21 -8.56
C ILE A 127 -6.71 1.93 -8.07
N GLU A 128 -8.03 1.98 -7.88
CA GLU A 128 -8.84 0.83 -7.45
C GLU A 128 -8.86 -0.24 -8.54
N GLU A 129 -9.15 0.13 -9.79
CA GLU A 129 -9.10 -0.80 -10.93
C GLU A 129 -7.70 -1.39 -11.11
N THR A 130 -6.66 -0.54 -10.93
CA THR A 130 -5.27 -1.00 -10.98
C THR A 130 -4.98 -2.01 -9.85
N ALA A 131 -5.50 -1.79 -8.65
CA ALA A 131 -5.34 -2.74 -7.55
C ALA A 131 -5.95 -4.10 -7.90
N GLU A 132 -7.14 -4.13 -8.52
CA GLU A 132 -7.78 -5.36 -9.01
C GLU A 132 -6.94 -6.06 -10.08
N VAL A 133 -6.41 -5.31 -11.06
CA VAL A 133 -5.51 -5.85 -12.09
C VAL A 133 -4.29 -6.53 -11.46
N LEU A 134 -3.62 -5.85 -10.50
CA LEU A 134 -2.45 -6.42 -9.84
C LEU A 134 -2.79 -7.66 -9.01
N MET A 135 -3.91 -7.65 -8.29
CA MET A 135 -4.38 -8.78 -7.47
C MET A 135 -4.75 -9.99 -8.32
N ASN A 136 -5.60 -9.80 -9.31
CA ASN A 136 -6.13 -10.88 -10.14
C ASN A 136 -5.03 -11.58 -10.93
N ASN A 137 -4.00 -10.83 -11.34
CA ASN A 137 -2.85 -11.36 -12.08
C ASN A 137 -1.67 -11.75 -11.17
N LYS A 138 -1.79 -11.60 -9.84
CA LYS A 138 -0.75 -11.94 -8.84
C LYS A 138 0.60 -11.28 -9.11
N ILE A 139 0.58 -10.03 -9.61
CA ILE A 139 1.76 -9.22 -9.92
C ILE A 139 1.92 -8.06 -8.92
N SER A 140 3.16 -7.66 -8.66
CA SER A 140 3.48 -6.59 -7.70
C SER A 140 3.55 -5.20 -8.31
N GLY A 141 3.40 -5.11 -9.64
CA GLY A 141 3.43 -3.86 -10.37
C GLY A 141 3.27 -4.11 -11.86
N ALA A 142 3.00 -3.03 -12.61
CA ALA A 142 2.82 -3.06 -14.05
C ALA A 142 3.44 -1.83 -14.71
N PRO A 143 3.96 -1.95 -15.94
CA PRO A 143 4.27 -0.80 -16.78
C PRO A 143 2.99 -0.03 -17.10
N VAL A 144 3.10 1.29 -17.11
CA VAL A 144 2.03 2.19 -17.56
C VAL A 144 2.31 2.56 -19.00
N VAL A 145 1.35 2.27 -19.88
CA VAL A 145 1.52 2.43 -21.34
C VAL A 145 0.45 3.37 -21.86
N ASP A 146 0.84 4.32 -22.68
CA ASP A 146 -0.07 5.27 -23.31
C ASP A 146 -0.73 4.67 -24.58
N GLU A 147 -1.62 5.45 -25.21
CA GLU A 147 -2.34 5.06 -26.44
C GLU A 147 -1.39 4.79 -27.63
N LYS A 148 -0.15 5.30 -27.59
CA LYS A 148 0.87 5.07 -28.61
C LYS A 148 1.69 3.82 -28.36
N GLY A 149 1.41 3.08 -27.27
CA GLY A 149 2.17 1.93 -26.85
C GLY A 149 3.51 2.25 -26.18
N GLN A 150 3.71 3.52 -25.78
CA GLN A 150 4.93 3.95 -25.09
C GLN A 150 4.82 3.74 -23.58
N VAL A 151 5.89 3.28 -22.96
CA VAL A 151 5.96 3.19 -21.50
C VAL A 151 6.14 4.60 -20.92
N VAL A 152 5.10 5.10 -20.23
CA VAL A 152 5.08 6.45 -19.65
C VAL A 152 5.25 6.45 -18.12
N GLY A 153 5.27 5.29 -17.51
CA GLY A 153 5.43 5.12 -16.07
C GLY A 153 5.49 3.67 -15.64
N VAL A 154 5.61 3.50 -14.33
CA VAL A 154 5.48 2.22 -13.63
C VAL A 154 4.63 2.45 -12.40
N ILE A 155 3.64 1.58 -12.18
CA ILE A 155 2.79 1.57 -10.98
C ILE A 155 3.00 0.26 -10.21
N THR A 156 3.09 0.33 -8.88
CA THR A 156 3.34 -0.82 -8.03
C THR A 156 2.36 -0.89 -6.86
N GLN A 157 2.26 -2.06 -6.19
CA GLN A 157 1.51 -2.21 -4.94
C GLN A 157 1.94 -1.19 -3.88
N THR A 158 3.22 -0.81 -3.85
CA THR A 158 3.72 0.22 -2.93
C THR A 158 3.10 1.58 -3.21
N ASP A 159 2.84 1.91 -4.47
CA ASP A 159 2.20 3.17 -4.85
C ASP A 159 0.72 3.13 -4.45
N ILE A 160 0.03 2.01 -4.63
CA ILE A 160 -1.35 1.80 -4.14
C ILE A 160 -1.43 1.95 -2.62
N PHE A 161 -0.49 1.37 -1.86
CA PHE A 161 -0.44 1.57 -0.41
C PHE A 161 -0.21 3.04 -0.01
N ARG A 162 0.58 3.80 -0.78
CA ARG A 162 0.73 5.24 -0.55
C ARG A 162 -0.58 5.99 -0.76
N VAL A 163 -1.34 5.63 -1.79
CA VAL A 163 -2.69 6.18 -2.00
C VAL A 163 -3.57 5.88 -0.81
N LEU A 164 -3.64 4.64 -0.35
CA LEU A 164 -4.42 4.25 0.83
C LEU A 164 -4.03 5.08 2.07
N ILE A 165 -2.73 5.22 2.34
CA ILE A 165 -2.21 6.03 3.44
C ILE A 165 -2.61 7.50 3.30
N SER A 166 -2.57 8.04 2.08
CA SER A 166 -2.97 9.42 1.78
C SER A 166 -4.46 9.65 2.04
N LEU A 167 -5.31 8.77 1.48
CA LEU A 167 -6.77 8.87 1.59
C LEU A 167 -7.28 8.67 3.02
N THR A 168 -6.69 7.73 3.74
CA THR A 168 -7.06 7.50 5.14
C THR A 168 -6.59 8.60 6.08
N GLY A 169 -5.66 9.46 5.63
CA GLY A 169 -5.13 10.57 6.41
C GLY A 169 -4.40 10.15 7.69
N VAL A 170 -3.83 8.93 7.72
CA VAL A 170 -3.15 8.38 8.92
C VAL A 170 -1.99 9.25 9.40
N GLY A 171 -1.34 9.98 8.51
CA GLY A 171 -0.26 10.92 8.84
C GLY A 171 -0.69 12.12 9.70
N ARG A 172 -1.97 12.44 9.76
CA ARG A 172 -2.51 13.56 10.56
C ARG A 172 -2.74 13.23 12.04
N ARG A 173 -2.44 12.00 12.47
CA ARG A 173 -2.51 11.55 13.86
C ARG A 173 -3.73 12.11 14.61
N GLY A 174 -4.90 11.64 14.34
CA GLY A 174 -6.14 12.00 15.02
C GLY A 174 -6.78 10.81 15.72
N ILE A 175 -8.09 10.92 15.93
CA ILE A 175 -8.93 9.84 16.38
C ILE A 175 -9.57 9.18 15.16
N GLN A 176 -9.57 7.86 15.12
CA GLN A 176 -10.34 7.08 14.17
C GLN A 176 -11.42 6.31 14.91
N ILE A 177 -12.65 6.41 14.44
CA ILE A 177 -13.79 5.67 14.99
C ILE A 177 -14.42 4.85 13.88
N ALA A 178 -14.79 3.62 14.20
CA ALA A 178 -15.53 2.74 13.32
C ALA A 178 -16.94 2.51 13.87
N PHE A 179 -17.91 2.56 12.97
CA PHE A 179 -19.34 2.37 13.25
C PHE A 179 -19.94 1.31 12.35
N GLN A 180 -21.00 0.68 12.84
CA GLN A 180 -21.97 -0.03 12.03
C GLN A 180 -23.28 0.74 12.11
N ILE A 181 -23.82 1.14 10.95
CA ILE A 181 -24.98 2.02 10.83
C ILE A 181 -25.97 1.48 9.81
N ALA A 182 -27.21 1.94 9.88
CA ALA A 182 -28.19 1.68 8.83
C ALA A 182 -27.75 2.34 7.52
N ASP A 183 -27.90 1.63 6.41
CA ASP A 183 -27.65 2.15 5.06
C ASP A 183 -28.85 2.95 4.57
N ARG A 184 -28.98 4.17 5.05
CA ARG A 184 -30.03 5.11 4.69
C ARG A 184 -29.48 6.50 4.44
N PRO A 185 -30.14 7.33 3.64
CA PRO A 185 -29.77 8.73 3.45
C PRO A 185 -29.65 9.46 4.80
N GLY A 186 -28.57 10.24 4.95
CA GLY A 186 -28.34 11.05 6.16
C GLY A 186 -27.59 10.34 7.29
N SER A 187 -27.49 9.00 7.33
CA SER A 187 -26.86 8.27 8.43
C SER A 187 -25.40 8.68 8.74
N ILE A 188 -24.60 8.97 7.71
CA ILE A 188 -23.24 9.51 7.90
C ILE A 188 -23.29 10.97 8.38
N LYS A 189 -24.26 11.75 7.89
CA LYS A 189 -24.41 13.16 8.27
C LYS A 189 -24.70 13.29 9.77
N GLU A 190 -25.54 12.43 10.32
CA GLU A 190 -25.85 12.40 11.77
C GLU A 190 -24.57 12.24 12.61
N LEU A 191 -23.71 11.28 12.26
CA LEU A 191 -22.42 11.09 12.94
C LEU A 191 -21.48 12.28 12.76
N ALA A 192 -21.45 12.85 11.55
CA ALA A 192 -20.63 14.01 11.23
C ALA A 192 -21.06 15.24 12.02
N ASP A 193 -22.35 15.46 12.23
CA ASP A 193 -22.87 16.59 13.01
C ASP A 193 -22.53 16.45 14.48
N ILE A 194 -22.64 15.25 15.06
CA ILE A 194 -22.17 14.99 16.44
C ILE A 194 -20.66 15.30 16.55
N ILE A 195 -19.83 14.79 15.64
CA ILE A 195 -18.38 15.04 15.66
C ILE A 195 -18.08 16.54 15.61
N ARG A 196 -18.75 17.31 14.75
CA ARG A 196 -18.60 18.76 14.62
C ARG A 196 -18.97 19.53 15.91
N LYS A 197 -20.03 19.11 16.59
CA LYS A 197 -20.49 19.67 17.86
C LYS A 197 -19.38 19.67 18.92
N TYR A 198 -18.47 18.67 18.86
CA TYR A 198 -17.32 18.54 19.76
C TYR A 198 -16.00 19.06 19.16
N GLY A 199 -16.06 19.96 18.17
CA GLY A 199 -14.90 20.59 17.54
C GLY A 199 -14.13 19.69 16.56
N GLY A 200 -14.63 18.47 16.30
CA GLY A 200 -13.97 17.51 15.41
C GLY A 200 -14.02 17.93 13.95
N ARG A 201 -12.86 17.90 13.30
CA ARG A 201 -12.68 18.11 11.85
C ARG A 201 -12.37 16.79 11.20
N MET A 202 -13.24 16.33 10.31
CA MET A 202 -13.06 15.06 9.60
C MET A 202 -11.91 15.15 8.58
N VAL A 203 -11.07 14.13 8.57
CA VAL A 203 -9.95 13.97 7.64
C VAL A 203 -10.31 13.03 6.52
N SER A 204 -10.96 11.92 6.88
CA SER A 204 -11.47 10.93 5.92
C SER A 204 -12.73 10.27 6.44
N ILE A 205 -13.59 9.87 5.51
CA ILE A 205 -14.76 9.04 5.73
C ILE A 205 -14.66 7.91 4.72
N LEU A 206 -14.60 6.68 5.20
CA LEU A 206 -14.61 5.47 4.38
C LEU A 206 -15.83 4.64 4.76
N SER A 207 -16.43 3.94 3.81
CA SER A 207 -17.49 2.99 4.08
C SER A 207 -17.21 1.64 3.41
N SER A 208 -17.73 0.57 4.00
CA SER A 208 -17.68 -0.78 3.46
C SER A 208 -18.99 -1.50 3.71
N TYR A 209 -19.37 -2.32 2.77
CA TYR A 209 -20.53 -3.23 2.84
C TYR A 209 -20.11 -4.67 3.15
N ASP A 210 -18.78 -4.92 3.29
CA ASP A 210 -18.26 -6.27 3.53
C ASP A 210 -18.63 -6.78 4.93
N ASN A 211 -19.14 -8.00 5.00
CA ASN A 211 -19.43 -8.70 6.25
C ASN A 211 -20.34 -7.88 7.20
N VAL A 212 -21.37 -7.25 6.67
CA VAL A 212 -22.43 -6.57 7.44
C VAL A 212 -23.80 -7.15 7.07
N PRO A 213 -24.80 -7.11 7.97
CA PRO A 213 -26.17 -7.46 7.63
C PRO A 213 -26.73 -6.60 6.49
N GLU A 214 -27.71 -7.14 5.76
CA GLU A 214 -28.44 -6.39 4.74
C GLU A 214 -29.05 -5.11 5.34
N GLY A 215 -29.04 -4.02 4.58
CA GLY A 215 -29.51 -2.70 5.01
C GLY A 215 -28.58 -1.99 6.00
N GLN A 216 -27.37 -2.49 6.20
CA GLN A 216 -26.34 -1.86 7.04
C GLN A 216 -25.03 -1.67 6.28
N ARG A 217 -24.18 -0.79 6.81
CA ARG A 217 -22.79 -0.60 6.36
C ARG A 217 -21.88 -0.25 7.52
N ARG A 218 -20.58 -0.49 7.33
CA ARG A 218 -19.55 0.03 8.22
C ARG A 218 -19.07 1.39 7.73
N VAL A 219 -18.82 2.29 8.68
CA VAL A 219 -18.26 3.61 8.40
C VAL A 219 -17.07 3.84 9.30
N TYR A 220 -15.98 4.30 8.70
CA TYR A 220 -14.72 4.60 9.37
C TYR A 220 -14.46 6.10 9.22
N ILE A 221 -14.52 6.84 10.33
CA ILE A 221 -14.28 8.29 10.33
C ILE A 221 -12.99 8.59 11.05
N ARG A 222 -12.09 9.27 10.37
CA ARG A 222 -10.89 9.84 10.96
C ARG A 222 -11.09 11.33 11.15
N MET A 223 -10.72 11.84 12.32
CA MET A 223 -10.91 13.23 12.70
C MET A 223 -9.75 13.75 13.54
N HIS A 224 -9.60 15.08 13.58
CA HIS A 224 -8.72 15.80 14.51
C HIS A 224 -9.46 16.98 15.12
N GLY A 225 -8.85 17.65 16.11
CA GLY A 225 -9.39 18.88 16.71
C GLY A 225 -10.48 18.65 17.77
N VAL A 226 -10.86 17.39 18.07
CA VAL A 226 -11.82 17.08 19.13
C VAL A 226 -11.31 17.60 20.48
N GLU A 227 -12.16 18.28 21.21
CA GLU A 227 -11.91 18.74 22.57
C GLU A 227 -11.72 17.55 23.52
N ARG A 228 -10.51 17.37 24.01
CA ARG A 228 -10.14 16.18 24.82
C ARG A 228 -10.97 16.02 26.09
N ALA A 229 -11.27 17.12 26.77
CA ALA A 229 -12.09 17.09 27.96
C ALA A 229 -13.52 16.57 27.71
N ARG A 230 -13.99 16.69 26.47
CA ARG A 230 -15.34 16.31 26.05
C ARG A 230 -15.40 15.02 25.22
N LEU A 231 -14.29 14.31 25.13
CA LEU A 231 -14.20 13.09 24.30
C LEU A 231 -15.18 12.00 24.79
N GLU A 232 -15.33 11.84 26.11
CA GLU A 232 -16.25 10.83 26.67
C GLU A 232 -17.73 11.20 26.42
N GLU A 233 -18.09 12.50 26.49
CA GLU A 233 -19.42 12.99 26.11
C GLU A 233 -19.72 12.68 24.63
N MET A 234 -18.78 12.99 23.74
CA MET A 234 -18.91 12.69 22.32
C MET A 234 -19.10 11.19 22.08
N LYS A 235 -18.33 10.34 22.77
CA LYS A 235 -18.45 8.88 22.67
C LYS A 235 -19.83 8.39 23.11
N ALA A 236 -20.38 8.94 24.20
CA ALA A 236 -21.70 8.59 24.68
C ALA A 236 -22.78 8.95 23.65
N GLU A 237 -22.73 10.15 23.07
CA GLU A 237 -23.67 10.59 22.05
C GLU A 237 -23.56 9.76 20.76
N LEU A 238 -22.33 9.44 20.33
CA LEU A 238 -22.11 8.57 19.16
C LEU A 238 -22.61 7.14 19.38
N ARG A 239 -22.48 6.57 20.59
CA ARG A 239 -23.03 5.27 20.96
C ARG A 239 -24.55 5.24 20.95
N ALA A 240 -25.19 6.34 21.31
CA ALA A 240 -26.65 6.45 21.25
C ALA A 240 -27.16 6.52 19.79
N ALA A 241 -26.36 7.10 18.90
CA ALA A 241 -26.72 7.26 17.48
C ALA A 241 -26.38 6.04 16.60
N ALA A 242 -25.35 5.25 16.97
CA ALA A 242 -24.87 4.14 16.16
C ALA A 242 -24.12 3.08 16.98
N LYS A 243 -24.05 1.86 16.44
CA LYS A 243 -23.22 0.81 17.03
C LYS A 243 -21.73 1.15 16.80
N LEU A 244 -21.05 1.52 17.89
CA LEU A 244 -19.61 1.77 17.89
C LEU A 244 -18.85 0.44 17.86
N LEU A 245 -17.89 0.30 16.97
CA LEU A 245 -17.07 -0.92 16.83
C LEU A 245 -15.72 -0.78 17.51
N TYR A 246 -15.03 0.32 17.25
CA TYR A 246 -13.77 0.66 17.91
C TYR A 246 -13.46 2.15 17.84
N LEU A 247 -12.57 2.60 18.73
CA LEU A 247 -11.94 3.89 18.70
C LEU A 247 -10.42 3.73 18.80
N VAL A 248 -9.68 4.40 17.93
CA VAL A 248 -8.23 4.48 17.97
C VAL A 248 -7.79 5.94 18.06
N ASP A 249 -7.18 6.30 19.16
CA ASP A 249 -6.50 7.59 19.32
C ASP A 249 -5.02 7.43 19.02
N HIS A 250 -4.60 7.97 17.88
CA HIS A 250 -3.21 7.88 17.43
C HIS A 250 -2.24 8.84 18.16
N ARG A 251 -2.75 9.83 18.90
CA ARG A 251 -1.92 10.74 19.70
C ARG A 251 -1.56 10.10 21.03
N GLU A 252 -2.56 9.53 21.72
CA GLU A 252 -2.39 8.89 23.02
C GLU A 252 -2.06 7.39 22.92
N ASN A 253 -1.98 6.86 21.72
CA ASN A 253 -1.79 5.43 21.45
C ASN A 253 -2.82 4.54 22.17
N ARG A 254 -4.03 5.06 22.36
CA ARG A 254 -5.16 4.38 23.03
C ARG A 254 -6.02 3.68 21.98
N ARG A 255 -6.43 2.46 22.30
CA ARG A 255 -7.37 1.65 21.48
C ARG A 255 -8.46 1.12 22.38
N GLU A 256 -9.70 1.26 21.94
CA GLU A 256 -10.90 0.72 22.59
C GLU A 256 -11.67 -0.08 21.55
N ILE A 257 -12.05 -1.31 21.90
CA ILE A 257 -12.86 -2.19 21.07
C ILE A 257 -14.14 -2.46 21.83
N TYR A 258 -15.30 -2.44 21.13
CA TYR A 258 -16.63 -2.52 21.75
C TYR A 258 -17.39 -3.76 21.29
#